data_d69dc0ae225731a70209a2a1502ec72d
#
_entry.id   d69dc0ae225731a70209a2a1502ec72d
#
_cell.length_a   1.000
_cell.length_b   1.000
_cell.length_c   1.000
_cell.angle_alpha   90.00
_cell.angle_beta   90.00
_cell.angle_gamma   90.00
#
_symmetry.space_group_name_H-M   'P 1'
#
loop_
_entity.id
_entity.type
_entity.pdbx_description
1 polymer ?
#
loop_
_entity_poly.entity_id
_entity_poly.type
_entity_poly.pdbx_seq_one_letter_code
_entity_poly.pdbx_strand_id
1 'polypeptide(L)'
;MTIYEKLTKVQEELKAPKGQYNSFGKYNYRSCEDILEALKPILAKHGLFLMISDTMEHIGDRYYIRATCTISDGETHITNCAFAREEESKKGMDGAQVTGTSSSYARKYALNGLFLIDDTKDPDTDEYYRQAKGNATKQTSRTSAGSGKADKLVTESQLSRLYAIGGSKGYSKA
;
A
#
# COMPACT_ATOMS: atom_id res chain seq x y z
N MET A 1 -7.72 -34.01 13.81
CA MET A 1 -7.98 -32.56 13.69
C MET A 1 -8.08 -32.24 12.22
N THR A 2 -9.18 -31.68 11.77
CA THR A 2 -9.41 -31.29 10.38
C THR A 2 -8.54 -30.10 9.97
N ILE A 3 -8.32 -29.89 8.69
CA ILE A 3 -7.58 -28.72 8.20
C ILE A 3 -8.25 -27.40 8.61
N TYR A 4 -9.58 -27.37 8.75
CA TYR A 4 -10.33 -26.19 9.21
C TYR A 4 -10.01 -25.85 10.66
N GLU A 5 -9.97 -26.86 11.55
CA GLU A 5 -9.58 -26.65 12.95
C GLU A 5 -8.10 -26.21 13.08
N LYS A 6 -7.21 -26.77 12.25
CA LYS A 6 -5.82 -26.35 12.20
C LYS A 6 -5.69 -24.90 11.72
N LEU A 7 -6.39 -24.52 10.64
CA LEU A 7 -6.39 -23.15 10.13
C LEU A 7 -6.91 -22.15 11.16
N THR A 8 -8.01 -22.47 11.85
CA THR A 8 -8.53 -21.62 12.94
C THR A 8 -7.47 -21.34 14.01
N LYS A 9 -6.71 -22.36 14.42
CA LYS A 9 -5.61 -22.16 15.38
C LYS A 9 -4.49 -21.28 14.83
N VAL A 10 -4.15 -21.43 13.54
CA VAL A 10 -3.17 -20.55 12.91
C VAL A 10 -3.65 -19.11 12.92
N GLN A 11 -4.93 -18.87 12.60
CA GLN A 11 -5.54 -17.53 12.59
C GLN A 11 -5.55 -16.90 14.00
N GLU A 12 -5.79 -17.69 15.07
CA GLU A 12 -5.74 -17.23 16.46
C GLU A 12 -4.33 -16.90 16.93
N GLU A 13 -3.34 -17.72 16.56
CA GLU A 13 -1.95 -17.59 17.00
C GLU A 13 -1.17 -16.53 16.23
N LEU A 14 -1.55 -16.28 14.97
CA LEU A 14 -0.79 -15.40 14.09
C LEU A 14 -0.78 -13.96 14.61
N LYS A 15 0.41 -13.48 14.93
CA LYS A 15 0.68 -12.07 15.23
C LYS A 15 1.65 -11.54 14.19
N ALA A 16 1.15 -10.72 13.30
CA ALA A 16 1.95 -10.08 12.26
C ALA A 16 1.89 -8.56 12.43
N PRO A 17 2.66 -7.98 13.37
CA PRO A 17 2.62 -6.55 13.66
C PRO A 17 3.14 -5.73 12.49
N LYS A 18 2.70 -4.48 12.37
CA LYS A 18 3.19 -3.51 11.37
C LYS A 18 4.55 -2.97 11.81
N GLY A 19 5.62 -3.73 11.58
CA GLY A 19 7.00 -3.40 12.00
C GLY A 19 7.76 -2.49 11.03
N GLN A 20 7.31 -2.38 9.78
CA GLN A 20 7.93 -1.54 8.76
C GLN A 20 7.39 -0.12 8.82
N TYR A 21 8.23 0.89 8.55
CA TYR A 21 7.82 2.29 8.49
C TYR A 21 8.04 2.88 7.10
N ASN A 22 6.97 3.39 6.51
CA ASN A 22 7.05 4.14 5.26
C ASN A 22 7.28 5.62 5.57
N SER A 23 8.51 6.09 5.33
CA SER A 23 8.92 7.48 5.60
C SER A 23 8.23 8.50 4.69
N PHE A 24 7.86 8.10 3.47
CA PHE A 24 7.17 8.95 2.51
C PHE A 24 5.69 9.12 2.89
N GLY A 25 4.98 8.00 3.15
CA GLY A 25 3.57 8.01 3.54
C GLY A 25 3.33 8.24 5.04
N LYS A 26 4.40 8.21 5.88
CA LYS A 26 4.35 8.39 7.35
C LYS A 26 3.40 7.44 8.06
N TYR A 27 3.39 6.18 7.65
CA TYR A 27 2.59 5.13 8.29
C TYR A 27 3.41 3.85 8.50
N ASN A 28 3.01 3.07 9.49
CA ASN A 28 3.54 1.72 9.71
C ASN A 28 2.81 0.73 8.82
N TYR A 29 3.55 -0.20 8.22
CA TYR A 29 3.01 -1.29 7.41
C TYR A 29 3.73 -2.60 7.72
N ARG A 30 3.20 -3.71 7.23
CA ARG A 30 3.88 -5.00 7.19
C ARG A 30 4.07 -5.41 5.73
N SER A 31 5.20 -6.02 5.43
CA SER A 31 5.48 -6.59 4.13
C SER A 31 4.87 -7.99 3.98
N CYS A 32 4.88 -8.53 2.78
CA CYS A 32 4.51 -9.93 2.55
C CYS A 32 5.47 -10.87 3.29
N GLU A 33 6.76 -10.55 3.29
CA GLU A 33 7.83 -11.27 3.95
C GLU A 33 7.62 -11.35 5.46
N ASP A 34 7.23 -10.24 6.12
CA ASP A 34 6.94 -10.21 7.55
C ASP A 34 5.83 -11.20 7.92
N ILE A 35 4.79 -11.32 7.08
CA ILE A 35 3.70 -12.28 7.28
C ILE A 35 4.23 -13.71 7.13
N LEU A 36 5.00 -13.98 6.10
CA LEU A 36 5.55 -15.32 5.83
C LEU A 36 6.49 -15.77 6.95
N GLU A 37 7.36 -14.91 7.45
CA GLU A 37 8.24 -15.22 8.57
C GLU A 37 7.46 -15.53 9.85
N ALA A 38 6.40 -14.78 10.15
CA ALA A 38 5.54 -15.06 11.30
C ALA A 38 4.76 -16.38 11.15
N LEU A 39 4.38 -16.74 9.94
CA LEU A 39 3.62 -17.97 9.65
C LEU A 39 4.45 -19.25 9.77
N LYS A 40 5.70 -19.26 9.33
CA LYS A 40 6.55 -20.46 9.26
C LYS A 40 6.53 -21.31 10.53
N PRO A 41 6.81 -20.78 11.74
CA PRO A 41 6.82 -21.58 12.96
C PRO A 41 5.43 -22.07 13.34
N ILE A 42 4.37 -21.30 13.08
CA ILE A 42 2.99 -21.66 13.43
C ILE A 42 2.50 -22.78 12.51
N LEU A 43 2.75 -22.69 11.21
CA LEU A 43 2.39 -23.74 10.25
C LEU A 43 3.09 -25.04 10.59
N ALA A 44 4.40 -25.03 10.87
CA ALA A 44 5.17 -26.20 11.28
C ALA A 44 4.59 -26.83 12.54
N LYS A 45 4.21 -26.03 13.55
CA LYS A 45 3.60 -26.51 14.79
C LYS A 45 2.29 -27.27 14.55
N HIS A 46 1.47 -26.82 13.60
CA HIS A 46 0.18 -27.43 13.28
C HIS A 46 0.22 -28.48 12.16
N GLY A 47 1.43 -28.82 11.65
CA GLY A 47 1.60 -29.79 10.57
C GLY A 47 0.91 -29.34 9.29
N LEU A 48 1.10 -28.07 8.95
CA LEU A 48 0.58 -27.43 7.75
C LEU A 48 1.73 -26.90 6.89
N PHE A 49 1.52 -26.85 5.60
CA PHE A 49 2.41 -26.14 4.69
C PHE A 49 1.62 -25.17 3.80
N LEU A 50 2.29 -24.12 3.37
CA LEU A 50 1.74 -23.06 2.54
C LEU A 50 2.51 -23.01 1.21
N MET A 51 1.79 -23.00 0.10
CA MET A 51 2.31 -22.68 -1.23
C MET A 51 1.68 -21.38 -1.73
N ILE A 52 2.48 -20.59 -2.42
CA ILE A 52 2.01 -19.37 -3.08
C ILE A 52 2.47 -19.40 -4.53
N SER A 53 1.55 -19.21 -5.45
CA SER A 53 1.80 -19.09 -6.88
C SER A 53 1.16 -17.83 -7.43
N ASP A 54 1.79 -17.27 -8.46
CA ASP A 54 1.27 -16.11 -9.17
C ASP A 54 0.94 -16.48 -10.60
N THR A 55 -0.13 -15.93 -11.11
CA THR A 55 -0.51 -15.96 -12.54
C THR A 55 -0.82 -14.56 -12.99
N MET A 56 -0.49 -14.25 -14.25
CA MET A 56 -0.89 -13.00 -14.87
C MET A 56 -2.23 -13.19 -15.55
N GLU A 57 -3.17 -12.27 -15.28
CA GLU A 57 -4.48 -12.23 -15.90
C GLU A 57 -4.68 -10.91 -16.64
N HIS A 58 -5.25 -11.01 -17.85
CA HIS A 58 -5.59 -9.86 -18.68
C HIS A 58 -7.11 -9.68 -18.67
N ILE A 59 -7.57 -8.57 -18.10
CA ILE A 59 -9.00 -8.27 -17.93
C ILE A 59 -9.29 -6.89 -18.53
N GLY A 60 -10.03 -6.88 -19.64
CA GLY A 60 -10.22 -5.64 -20.44
C GLY A 60 -8.88 -5.18 -20.99
N ASP A 61 -8.53 -3.93 -20.72
CA ASP A 61 -7.26 -3.32 -21.19
C ASP A 61 -6.17 -3.37 -20.10
N ARG A 62 -6.32 -4.21 -19.05
CA ARG A 62 -5.45 -4.16 -17.87
C ARG A 62 -4.90 -5.53 -17.51
N TYR A 63 -3.67 -5.51 -17.02
CA TYR A 63 -3.00 -6.69 -16.48
C TYR A 63 -3.10 -6.71 -14.95
N TYR A 64 -3.31 -7.90 -14.42
CA TYR A 64 -3.39 -8.18 -12.99
C TYR A 64 -2.50 -9.36 -12.65
N ILE A 65 -1.80 -9.25 -11.52
CA ILE A 65 -1.19 -10.41 -10.89
C ILE A 65 -2.23 -11.01 -9.95
N ARG A 66 -2.57 -12.27 -10.19
CA ARG A 66 -3.37 -13.09 -9.28
C ARG A 66 -2.44 -13.94 -8.44
N ALA A 67 -2.39 -13.69 -7.14
CA ALA A 67 -1.71 -14.56 -6.20
C ALA A 67 -2.70 -15.57 -5.63
N THR A 68 -2.28 -16.83 -5.61
CA THR A 68 -3.04 -17.95 -5.05
C THR A 68 -2.26 -18.52 -3.88
N CYS A 69 -2.83 -18.47 -2.67
CA CYS A 69 -2.31 -19.06 -1.44
C CYS A 69 -3.04 -20.36 -1.16
N THR A 70 -2.33 -21.46 -1.08
CA THR A 70 -2.88 -22.79 -0.78
C THR A 70 -2.24 -23.32 0.50
N ILE A 71 -3.04 -23.53 1.54
CA ILE A 71 -2.63 -24.21 2.78
C ILE A 71 -3.08 -25.67 2.72
N SER A 72 -2.21 -26.59 3.12
CA SER A 72 -2.51 -28.04 3.10
C SER A 72 -1.90 -28.75 4.30
N ASP A 73 -2.51 -29.85 4.70
CA ASP A 73 -1.99 -30.81 5.69
C ASP A 73 -1.48 -32.11 5.06
N GLY A 74 -1.39 -32.14 3.72
CA GLY A 74 -0.97 -33.30 2.95
C GLY A 74 -2.13 -34.14 2.41
N GLU A 75 -3.30 -34.11 3.03
CA GLU A 75 -4.51 -34.84 2.61
C GLU A 75 -5.54 -33.90 1.97
N THR A 76 -5.74 -32.75 2.58
CA THR A 76 -6.69 -31.75 2.13
C THR A 76 -6.03 -30.38 2.00
N HIS A 77 -6.72 -29.46 1.31
CA HIS A 77 -6.21 -28.11 1.14
C HIS A 77 -7.34 -27.08 1.14
N ILE A 78 -6.97 -25.85 1.50
CA ILE A 78 -7.81 -24.66 1.41
C ILE A 78 -7.06 -23.63 0.60
N THR A 79 -7.76 -22.96 -0.33
CA THR A 79 -7.16 -21.98 -1.23
C THR A 79 -7.88 -20.65 -1.11
N ASN A 80 -7.09 -19.57 -1.11
CA ASN A 80 -7.56 -18.21 -1.26
C ASN A 80 -6.75 -17.49 -2.31
N CYS A 81 -7.35 -16.56 -3.04
CA CYS A 81 -6.66 -15.75 -4.02
C CYS A 81 -7.00 -14.27 -3.89
N ALA A 82 -6.08 -13.44 -4.37
CA ALA A 82 -6.29 -12.01 -4.48
C ALA A 82 -5.58 -11.46 -5.71
N PHE A 83 -5.96 -10.26 -6.11
CA PHE A 83 -5.46 -9.60 -7.30
C PHE A 83 -4.79 -8.29 -6.94
N ALA A 84 -3.74 -7.95 -7.68
CA ALA A 84 -3.19 -6.61 -7.71
C ALA A 84 -3.02 -6.18 -9.16
N ARG A 85 -3.46 -4.96 -9.47
CA ARG A 85 -3.30 -4.40 -10.80
C ARG A 85 -1.81 -4.14 -11.07
N GLU A 86 -1.36 -4.52 -12.25
CA GLU A 86 -0.07 -4.14 -12.76
C GLU A 86 -0.19 -2.81 -13.53
N GLU A 87 0.63 -1.84 -13.17
CA GLU A 87 0.71 -0.58 -13.92
C GLU A 87 1.62 -0.78 -15.14
N GLU A 88 1.27 -0.17 -16.27
CA GLU A 88 2.07 -0.24 -17.50
C GLU A 88 3.48 0.34 -17.31
N SER A 89 3.58 1.40 -16.51
CA SER A 89 4.85 2.02 -16.16
C SER A 89 4.75 2.74 -14.82
N LYS A 90 5.86 2.75 -14.08
CA LYS A 90 5.98 3.50 -12.83
C LYS A 90 7.31 4.23 -12.79
N LYS A 91 7.26 5.53 -12.57
CA LYS A 91 8.47 6.37 -12.53
C LYS A 91 9.51 5.82 -11.55
N GLY A 92 10.71 5.55 -12.05
CA GLY A 92 11.83 5.05 -11.26
C GLY A 92 11.83 3.54 -11.05
N MET A 93 10.99 2.79 -11.76
CA MET A 93 10.97 1.32 -11.76
C MET A 93 11.08 0.79 -13.18
N ASP A 94 11.79 -0.31 -13.36
CA ASP A 94 11.75 -1.10 -14.58
C ASP A 94 10.54 -2.05 -14.60
N GLY A 95 10.26 -2.68 -15.75
CA GLY A 95 9.10 -3.57 -15.91
C GLY A 95 9.09 -4.73 -14.92
N ALA A 96 10.25 -5.35 -14.64
CA ALA A 96 10.33 -6.46 -13.69
C ALA A 96 10.04 -6.00 -12.25
N GLN A 97 10.46 -4.78 -11.89
CA GLN A 97 10.15 -4.18 -10.58
C GLN A 97 8.67 -3.83 -10.44
N VAL A 98 8.03 -3.41 -11.51
CA VAL A 98 6.56 -3.13 -11.52
C VAL A 98 5.80 -4.42 -11.26
N THR A 99 6.10 -5.49 -12.01
CA THR A 99 5.51 -6.83 -11.82
C THR A 99 5.77 -7.36 -10.41
N GLY A 100 7.02 -7.27 -9.92
CA GLY A 100 7.39 -7.71 -8.56
C GLY A 100 6.63 -6.98 -7.46
N THR A 101 6.41 -5.67 -7.63
CA THR A 101 5.59 -4.89 -6.70
C THR A 101 4.15 -5.38 -6.69
N SER A 102 3.54 -5.57 -7.86
CA SER A 102 2.16 -6.07 -7.99
C SER A 102 2.01 -7.47 -7.40
N SER A 103 2.99 -8.36 -7.62
CA SER A 103 3.07 -9.69 -7.00
C SER A 103 3.07 -9.59 -5.47
N SER A 104 3.93 -8.76 -4.88
CA SER A 104 4.00 -8.58 -3.43
C SER A 104 2.66 -8.11 -2.84
N TYR A 105 1.97 -7.20 -3.51
CA TYR A 105 0.63 -6.75 -3.08
C TYR A 105 -0.42 -7.85 -3.20
N ALA A 106 -0.48 -8.57 -4.34
CA ALA A 106 -1.43 -9.64 -4.54
C ALA A 106 -1.26 -10.75 -3.48
N ARG A 107 -0.02 -11.19 -3.23
CA ARG A 107 0.32 -12.17 -2.19
C ARG A 107 -0.09 -11.72 -0.81
N LYS A 108 0.20 -10.46 -0.45
CA LYS A 108 -0.19 -9.89 0.84
C LYS A 108 -1.71 -9.92 1.03
N TYR A 109 -2.48 -9.52 0.03
CA TYR A 109 -3.94 -9.56 0.11
C TYR A 109 -4.49 -10.98 0.17
N ALA A 110 -3.91 -11.94 -0.55
CA ALA A 110 -4.30 -13.32 -0.47
C ALA A 110 -4.04 -13.91 0.93
N LEU A 111 -2.88 -13.61 1.54
CA LEU A 111 -2.54 -14.00 2.90
C LEU A 111 -3.46 -13.33 3.94
N ASN A 112 -3.74 -12.05 3.79
CA ASN A 112 -4.64 -11.32 4.68
C ASN A 112 -6.03 -11.98 4.74
N GLY A 113 -6.60 -12.34 3.58
CA GLY A 113 -7.89 -13.01 3.52
C GLY A 113 -7.86 -14.45 4.07
N LEU A 114 -6.77 -15.21 3.82
CA LEU A 114 -6.66 -16.60 4.29
C LEU A 114 -6.48 -16.68 5.81
N PHE A 115 -5.69 -15.78 6.38
CA PHE A 115 -5.32 -15.80 7.80
C PHE A 115 -6.04 -14.75 8.64
N LEU A 116 -7.06 -14.08 8.10
CA LEU A 116 -7.86 -13.04 8.77
C LEU A 116 -6.99 -11.93 9.38
N ILE A 117 -5.97 -11.51 8.63
CA ILE A 117 -5.09 -10.41 9.07
C ILE A 117 -5.77 -9.09 8.73
N ASP A 118 -6.17 -8.35 9.76
CA ASP A 118 -6.71 -7.01 9.58
C ASP A 118 -5.57 -6.01 9.35
N ASP A 119 -5.49 -5.49 8.14
CA ASP A 119 -4.47 -4.52 7.74
C ASP A 119 -5.01 -3.10 7.61
N THR A 120 -6.31 -2.97 7.53
CA THR A 120 -6.91 -1.71 7.19
C THR A 120 -7.32 -0.93 8.44
N LYS A 121 -6.63 0.20 8.68
CA LYS A 121 -7.37 1.35 9.15
C LYS A 121 -8.33 1.67 8.03
N ASP A 122 -9.59 1.37 8.24
CA ASP A 122 -10.67 1.66 7.31
C ASP A 122 -10.53 3.13 6.87
N PRO A 123 -10.36 3.43 5.57
CA PRO A 123 -10.29 4.80 5.10
C PRO A 123 -11.56 5.61 5.42
N ASP A 124 -12.65 4.93 5.74
CA ASP A 124 -13.90 5.55 6.18
C ASP A 124 -13.91 5.89 7.69
N THR A 125 -12.85 5.55 8.45
CA THR A 125 -12.78 5.94 9.86
C THR A 125 -12.37 7.41 10.00
N ASP A 126 -13.01 8.11 10.96
CA ASP A 126 -12.70 9.51 11.33
C ASP A 126 -11.22 9.76 11.65
N GLU A 127 -10.47 8.73 12.04
CA GLU A 127 -9.04 8.81 12.28
C GLU A 127 -8.23 9.06 11.01
N TYR A 128 -8.63 8.47 9.87
CA TYR A 128 -7.99 8.72 8.58
C TYR A 128 -8.17 10.19 8.16
N TYR A 129 -9.39 10.72 8.29
CA TYR A 129 -9.69 12.11 8.00
C TYR A 129 -9.00 13.09 8.97
N ARG A 130 -8.84 12.73 10.24
CA ARG A 130 -8.10 13.54 11.22
C ARG A 130 -6.61 13.57 10.93
N GLN A 131 -6.00 12.46 10.53
CA GLN A 131 -4.58 12.40 10.13
C GLN A 131 -4.33 13.18 8.83
N ALA A 132 -5.21 13.07 7.84
CA ALA A 132 -5.12 13.84 6.61
C ALA A 132 -5.26 15.36 6.87
N LYS A 133 -6.19 15.79 7.72
CA LYS A 133 -6.34 17.19 8.13
C LYS A 133 -5.20 17.68 9.02
N GLY A 134 -4.68 16.85 9.93
CA GLY A 134 -3.55 17.21 10.81
C GLY A 134 -2.24 17.44 10.04
N ASN A 135 -2.04 16.76 8.92
CA ASN A 135 -0.89 16.98 8.03
C ASN A 135 -1.05 18.23 7.16
N ALA A 136 -2.27 18.60 6.77
CA ALA A 136 -2.54 19.84 6.05
C ALA A 136 -2.32 21.09 6.94
N THR A 137 -2.68 21.02 8.21
CA THR A 137 -2.56 22.15 9.16
C THR A 137 -1.11 22.37 9.63
N LYS A 138 -0.25 21.33 9.62
CA LYS A 138 1.18 21.48 9.96
C LYS A 138 2.02 22.09 8.84
N GLN A 139 1.53 22.13 7.62
CA GLN A 139 2.22 22.74 6.49
C GLN A 139 1.90 24.26 6.37
N THR A 140 0.85 24.73 7.02
CA THR A 140 0.47 26.16 7.02
C THR A 140 0.89 26.94 8.26
N SER A 141 1.47 26.30 9.30
CA SER A 141 1.83 26.98 10.57
C SER A 141 3.32 27.30 10.73
N ARG A 142 4.09 27.38 9.66
CA ARG A 142 5.51 27.82 9.70
C ARG A 142 5.78 29.17 9.03
N THR A 143 4.79 30.02 8.87
CA THR A 143 5.02 31.43 8.49
C THR A 143 3.94 32.32 9.09
N SER A 144 4.06 32.68 10.36
CA SER A 144 3.47 33.93 10.88
C SER A 144 4.11 34.33 12.22
N ALA A 145 5.25 34.96 12.14
CA ALA A 145 5.71 35.91 13.12
C ALA A 145 6.28 37.11 12.37
N GLY A 146 5.52 38.19 12.28
CA GLY A 146 5.98 39.41 11.62
C GLY A 146 4.79 40.28 11.24
N SER A 147 4.46 41.22 12.12
CA SER A 147 3.46 42.29 11.95
C SER A 147 3.72 43.15 10.73
N GLY A 148 2.67 43.57 10.03
CA GLY A 148 2.75 44.72 9.11
C GLY A 148 1.82 44.58 7.91
N LYS A 149 0.80 45.44 7.89
CA LYS A 149 -0.10 45.69 6.76
C LYS A 149 0.64 45.86 5.45
N ALA A 150 0.22 45.18 4.41
CA ALA A 150 0.02 45.69 3.05
C ALA A 150 -0.41 44.56 2.14
N ASP A 151 -1.45 44.79 1.37
CA ASP A 151 -1.93 43.92 0.27
C ASP A 151 -0.82 43.63 -0.72
N LYS A 152 -0.22 42.43 -0.62
CA LYS A 152 0.53 41.86 -1.71
C LYS A 152 -0.26 40.70 -2.29
N LEU A 153 -1.04 40.98 -3.30
CA LEU A 153 -1.88 40.02 -4.02
C LEU A 153 -1.12 38.88 -4.67
N VAL A 154 0.17 39.05 -4.97
CA VAL A 154 1.03 38.02 -5.63
C VAL A 154 2.48 38.17 -5.16
N THR A 155 3.17 37.06 -4.89
CA THR A 155 4.59 37.06 -4.55
C THR A 155 5.45 37.21 -5.82
N GLU A 156 6.71 37.71 -5.70
CA GLU A 156 7.62 37.83 -6.84
C GLU A 156 7.86 36.52 -7.59
N SER A 157 7.92 35.40 -6.87
CA SER A 157 8.07 34.07 -7.48
C SER A 157 6.82 33.64 -8.26
N GLN A 158 5.64 34.05 -7.84
CA GLN A 158 4.39 33.82 -8.57
C GLN A 158 4.28 34.70 -9.80
N LEU A 159 4.71 35.96 -9.69
CA LEU A 159 4.81 36.88 -10.84
C LEU A 159 5.81 36.36 -11.89
N SER A 160 6.98 35.89 -11.50
CA SER A 160 7.98 35.32 -12.42
C SER A 160 7.46 34.10 -13.15
N ARG A 161 6.69 33.24 -12.48
CA ARG A 161 6.02 32.08 -13.12
C ARG A 161 4.95 32.51 -14.10
N LEU A 162 4.14 33.50 -13.76
CA LEU A 162 3.12 34.06 -14.67
C LEU A 162 3.73 34.67 -15.93
N TYR A 163 4.86 35.40 -15.78
CA TYR A 163 5.58 35.95 -16.93
C TYR A 163 6.23 34.86 -17.79
N ALA A 164 6.76 33.79 -17.19
CA ALA A 164 7.32 32.66 -17.96
C ALA A 164 6.24 31.94 -18.78
N ILE A 165 5.06 31.74 -18.22
CA ILE A 165 3.92 31.14 -18.91
C ILE A 165 3.34 32.09 -19.99
N GLY A 166 3.23 33.39 -19.67
CA GLY A 166 2.76 34.41 -20.60
C GLY A 166 3.69 34.58 -21.79
N GLY A 167 5.03 34.61 -21.55
CA GLY A 167 6.03 34.71 -22.60
C GLY A 167 5.99 33.54 -23.60
N SER A 168 5.75 32.31 -23.09
CA SER A 168 5.60 31.11 -23.93
C SER A 168 4.32 31.11 -24.79
N LYS A 169 3.35 31.95 -24.47
CA LYS A 169 2.08 32.13 -25.23
C LYS A 169 1.99 33.45 -25.98
N GLY A 170 3.07 34.21 -26.13
CA GLY A 170 3.14 35.42 -26.96
C GLY A 170 2.59 36.68 -26.30
N TYR A 171 2.37 36.72 -25.00
CA TYR A 171 1.98 37.94 -24.27
C TYR A 171 3.24 38.72 -23.86
N SER A 172 3.37 40.00 -24.30
CA SER A 172 4.45 40.88 -23.87
C SER A 172 4.06 41.70 -22.63
N LYS A 173 5.09 42.18 -21.89
CA LYS A 173 4.87 43.18 -20.85
C LYS A 173 4.28 44.45 -21.46
N ALA A 174 3.11 44.87 -21.01
CA ALA A 174 2.63 46.23 -21.18
C ALA A 174 3.28 47.16 -20.16
#